data_73bd5381ba3587bf3783045509ffd7b1
#
_entry.id   73bd5381ba3587bf3783045509ffd7b1
#
_cell.length_a   1.000
_cell.length_b   1.000
_cell.length_c   1.000
_cell.angle_alpha   90.00
_cell.angle_beta   90.00
_cell.angle_gamma   90.00
#
_symmetry.space_group_name_H-M   'P 1'
#
loop_
_entity.id
_entity.type
_entity.pdbx_description
1 polymer ?
#
loop_
_entity_poly.entity_id
_entity_poly.type
_entity_poly.pdbx_seq_one_letter_code
_entity_poly.pdbx_strand_id
1 'polypeptide(L)'
;ELITQEQEQEIWQIIAQALRVERLARQDKIATDMMRTSQVKMLLGNSGEVEINDFGVKFWLDVTKVMFSSGNVTERHRIGNIDMSGEIIVDAFAGIGYYTLPMLVRSNAQHVYACEINPNSIKALQNGAKLNNVEKRLTILEGDNLSTMQQVYSLADRVHLGILPSSKKTWQSAINCLKPSGGKLHIHMNVEEEKIEDFVTYCSDSIAKLAKQLGREGIVSVEHVEKVKWYAPRIRHIVIDISVK
;
A
#
# COMPACT_ATOMS: atom_id res chain seq x y z
N GLU A 1 -3.71 8.46 -43.86
CA GLU A 1 -3.84 9.91 -43.60
C GLU A 1 -3.69 10.10 -42.09
N LEU A 2 -2.84 11.09 -41.70
CA LEU A 2 -2.72 11.46 -40.28
C LEU A 2 -3.97 12.27 -39.90
N ILE A 3 -4.70 11.85 -38.87
CA ILE A 3 -5.83 12.62 -38.35
C ILE A 3 -5.35 13.97 -37.79
N THR A 4 -6.11 15.03 -38.01
CA THR A 4 -5.80 16.33 -37.45
C THR A 4 -6.08 16.38 -35.94
N GLN A 5 -5.51 17.38 -35.26
CA GLN A 5 -5.70 17.54 -33.81
C GLN A 5 -7.19 17.81 -33.46
N GLU A 6 -7.94 18.48 -34.35
CA GLU A 6 -9.40 18.70 -34.23
C GLU A 6 -10.17 17.38 -34.34
N GLN A 7 -9.86 16.55 -35.34
CA GLN A 7 -10.46 15.23 -35.52
C GLN A 7 -10.17 14.30 -34.33
N GLU A 8 -8.94 14.35 -33.78
CA GLU A 8 -8.62 13.59 -32.59
C GLU A 8 -9.46 14.02 -31.38
N GLN A 9 -9.65 15.34 -31.20
CA GLN A 9 -10.47 15.88 -30.10
C GLN A 9 -11.94 15.47 -30.23
N GLU A 10 -12.49 15.50 -31.45
CA GLU A 10 -13.86 15.07 -31.74
C GLU A 10 -14.08 13.59 -31.44
N ILE A 11 -13.12 12.74 -31.79
CA ILE A 11 -13.13 11.30 -31.44
C ILE A 11 -13.20 11.10 -29.93
N TRP A 12 -12.38 11.81 -29.16
CA TRP A 12 -12.38 11.69 -27.70
C TRP A 12 -13.71 12.19 -27.09
N GLN A 13 -14.35 13.21 -27.65
CA GLN A 13 -15.66 13.66 -27.21
C GLN A 13 -16.74 12.60 -27.46
N ILE A 14 -16.76 11.97 -28.65
CA ILE A 14 -17.70 10.90 -28.99
C ILE A 14 -17.52 9.71 -28.03
N ILE A 15 -16.26 9.32 -27.75
CA ILE A 15 -15.96 8.24 -26.82
C ILE A 15 -16.43 8.60 -25.38
N ALA A 16 -16.19 9.83 -24.93
CA ALA A 16 -16.64 10.28 -23.62
C ALA A 16 -18.18 10.25 -23.49
N GLN A 17 -18.89 10.68 -24.52
CA GLN A 17 -20.35 10.60 -24.56
C GLN A 17 -20.87 9.16 -24.52
N ALA A 18 -20.23 8.25 -25.27
CA ALA A 18 -20.57 6.82 -25.28
C ALA A 18 -20.34 6.17 -23.91
N LEU A 19 -19.27 6.55 -23.22
CA LEU A 19 -18.93 6.08 -21.89
C LEU A 19 -19.68 6.83 -20.76
N ARG A 20 -20.41 7.89 -21.09
CA ARG A 20 -21.10 8.78 -20.12
C ARG A 20 -20.15 9.36 -19.07
N VAL A 21 -18.99 9.84 -19.51
CA VAL A 21 -17.98 10.46 -18.67
C VAL A 21 -17.64 11.86 -19.20
N GLU A 22 -17.22 12.75 -18.27
CA GLU A 22 -16.82 14.12 -18.62
C GLU A 22 -15.33 14.24 -18.92
N ARG A 23 -14.53 13.24 -18.47
CA ARG A 23 -13.08 13.25 -18.60
C ARG A 23 -12.59 11.91 -19.11
N LEU A 24 -11.58 11.96 -19.97
CA LEU A 24 -10.88 10.78 -20.48
C LEU A 24 -9.39 10.92 -20.26
N ALA A 25 -8.76 9.82 -19.89
CA ALA A 25 -7.33 9.72 -19.78
C ALA A 25 -6.86 8.40 -20.37
N ARG A 26 -5.72 8.41 -21.03
CA ARG A 26 -5.05 7.20 -21.51
C ARG A 26 -3.99 6.82 -20.48
N GLN A 27 -4.10 5.60 -19.97
CA GLN A 27 -3.08 5.01 -19.11
C GLN A 27 -1.98 4.43 -19.99
N ASP A 28 -0.76 4.86 -19.78
CA ASP A 28 0.44 4.28 -20.36
C ASP A 28 1.18 3.43 -19.30
N LYS A 29 2.38 2.95 -19.62
CA LYS A 29 3.18 2.15 -18.67
C LYS A 29 3.49 2.98 -17.42
N ILE A 30 3.56 2.30 -16.28
CA ILE A 30 4.02 2.90 -15.03
C ILE A 30 5.55 2.94 -15.08
N ALA A 31 6.15 4.07 -14.71
CA ALA A 31 7.60 4.18 -14.62
C ALA A 31 8.16 3.14 -13.63
N THR A 32 9.33 2.60 -13.96
CA THR A 32 10.03 1.62 -13.11
C THR A 32 10.88 2.30 -12.03
N ASP A 33 10.73 3.61 -11.85
CA ASP A 33 11.39 4.38 -10.81
C ASP A 33 10.85 4.04 -9.40
N MET A 34 11.58 4.45 -8.37
CA MET A 34 11.18 4.22 -6.97
C MET A 34 9.84 4.91 -6.62
N MET A 35 9.48 5.98 -7.31
CA MET A 35 8.26 6.75 -7.09
C MET A 35 7.05 6.16 -7.81
N ARG A 36 7.25 5.18 -8.71
CA ARG A 36 6.18 4.58 -9.54
C ARG A 36 5.31 5.63 -10.22
N THR A 37 5.98 6.61 -10.84
CA THR A 37 5.34 7.76 -11.46
C THR A 37 4.33 7.30 -12.51
N SER A 38 3.12 7.83 -12.44
CA SER A 38 2.07 7.58 -13.43
C SER A 38 2.44 8.22 -14.76
N GLN A 39 2.20 7.50 -15.86
CA GLN A 39 2.35 8.02 -17.23
C GLN A 39 0.98 8.18 -17.89
N VAL A 40 -0.01 8.58 -17.11
CA VAL A 40 -1.36 8.88 -17.60
C VAL A 40 -1.35 10.23 -18.31
N LYS A 41 -1.93 10.26 -19.54
CA LYS A 41 -2.16 11.47 -20.31
C LYS A 41 -3.64 11.76 -20.38
N MET A 42 -4.05 12.98 -20.01
CA MET A 42 -5.41 13.45 -20.20
C MET A 42 -5.68 13.60 -21.71
N LEU A 43 -6.79 13.05 -22.18
CA LEU A 43 -7.29 13.15 -23.56
C LEU A 43 -8.46 14.13 -23.65
N LEU A 44 -9.29 14.19 -22.60
CA LEU A 44 -10.37 15.12 -22.44
C LEU A 44 -10.49 15.57 -20.99
N GLY A 45 -10.70 16.87 -20.78
CA GLY A 45 -10.76 17.48 -19.44
C GLY A 45 -9.40 17.98 -18.94
N ASN A 46 -9.42 18.82 -17.89
CA ASN A 46 -8.26 19.60 -17.41
C ASN A 46 -7.68 19.11 -16.09
N SER A 47 -8.31 18.12 -15.44
CA SER A 47 -7.89 17.63 -14.13
C SER A 47 -7.91 16.11 -14.08
N GLY A 48 -6.80 15.54 -13.58
CA GLY A 48 -6.68 14.12 -13.25
C GLY A 48 -7.13 13.79 -11.82
N GLU A 49 -7.59 14.77 -11.05
CA GLU A 49 -8.02 14.57 -9.66
C GLU A 49 -9.33 13.78 -9.61
N VAL A 50 -9.33 12.70 -8.83
CA VAL A 50 -10.48 11.81 -8.65
C VAL A 50 -10.63 11.40 -7.19
N GLU A 51 -11.89 11.17 -6.80
CA GLU A 51 -12.23 10.49 -5.55
C GLU A 51 -12.75 9.10 -5.87
N ILE A 52 -12.25 8.10 -5.15
CA ILE A 52 -12.66 6.70 -5.27
C ILE A 52 -13.18 6.25 -3.92
N ASN A 53 -14.38 5.67 -3.90
CA ASN A 53 -14.91 5.00 -2.71
C ASN A 53 -14.74 3.49 -2.89
N ASP A 54 -13.94 2.88 -2.04
CA ASP A 54 -13.73 1.44 -1.98
C ASP A 54 -14.06 0.91 -0.58
N PHE A 55 -15.14 0.16 -0.50
CA PHE A 55 -15.61 -0.44 0.74
C PHE A 55 -15.81 0.57 1.90
N GLY A 56 -16.36 1.75 1.57
CA GLY A 56 -16.61 2.84 2.51
C GLY A 56 -15.39 3.68 2.89
N VAL A 57 -14.23 3.41 2.28
CA VAL A 57 -13.02 4.20 2.42
C VAL A 57 -12.88 5.10 1.20
N LYS A 58 -12.74 6.40 1.41
CA LYS A 58 -12.55 7.39 0.35
C LYS A 58 -11.08 7.64 0.10
N PHE A 59 -10.65 7.45 -1.15
CA PHE A 59 -9.32 7.79 -1.63
C PHE A 59 -9.40 9.02 -2.51
N TRP A 60 -8.43 9.91 -2.39
CA TRP A 60 -8.22 11.02 -3.31
C TRP A 60 -6.88 10.83 -4.03
N LEU A 61 -6.84 11.06 -5.32
CA LEU A 61 -5.59 11.04 -6.09
C LEU A 61 -5.70 11.85 -7.37
N ASP A 62 -4.56 12.28 -7.90
CA ASP A 62 -4.39 12.74 -9.27
C ASP A 62 -3.83 11.60 -10.10
N VAL A 63 -4.64 11.03 -11.00
CA VAL A 63 -4.24 9.87 -11.82
C VAL A 63 -3.07 10.17 -12.75
N THR A 64 -2.79 11.44 -13.04
CA THR A 64 -1.63 11.85 -13.84
C THR A 64 -0.33 11.84 -13.03
N LYS A 65 -0.39 11.78 -11.70
CA LYS A 65 0.76 11.84 -10.78
C LYS A 65 1.02 10.51 -10.09
N VAL A 66 -0.04 9.84 -9.67
CA VAL A 66 0.02 8.57 -8.94
C VAL A 66 -0.96 7.56 -9.51
N MET A 67 -0.71 6.28 -9.28
CA MET A 67 -1.60 5.22 -9.73
C MET A 67 -2.57 4.79 -8.64
N PHE A 68 -3.73 4.26 -9.02
CA PHE A 68 -4.61 3.50 -8.14
C PHE A 68 -4.52 2.00 -8.47
N SER A 69 -4.04 1.20 -7.52
CA SER A 69 -3.96 -0.26 -7.69
C SER A 69 -5.31 -0.91 -7.43
N SER A 70 -6.12 -1.08 -8.46
CA SER A 70 -7.41 -1.78 -8.37
C SER A 70 -7.27 -3.27 -8.02
N GLY A 71 -6.13 -3.88 -8.32
CA GLY A 71 -5.94 -5.33 -8.15
C GLY A 71 -5.69 -5.80 -6.71
N ASN A 72 -5.64 -4.92 -5.71
CA ASN A 72 -5.41 -5.27 -4.31
C ASN A 72 -6.68 -5.15 -3.45
N VAL A 73 -7.87 -5.14 -4.06
CA VAL A 73 -9.17 -4.97 -3.38
C VAL A 73 -9.35 -5.99 -2.26
N THR A 74 -9.13 -7.28 -2.56
CA THR A 74 -9.30 -8.36 -1.58
C THR A 74 -8.48 -8.11 -0.31
N GLU A 75 -7.21 -7.76 -0.47
CA GLU A 75 -6.32 -7.52 0.67
C GLU A 75 -6.69 -6.23 1.41
N ARG A 76 -7.05 -5.15 0.70
CA ARG A 76 -7.53 -3.93 1.36
C ARG A 76 -8.76 -4.20 2.23
N HIS A 77 -9.71 -5.00 1.71
CA HIS A 77 -10.91 -5.36 2.46
C HIS A 77 -10.58 -6.30 3.63
N ARG A 78 -9.67 -7.27 3.44
CA ARG A 78 -9.20 -8.15 4.52
C ARG A 78 -8.61 -7.34 5.66
N ILE A 79 -7.65 -6.45 5.35
CA ILE A 79 -7.04 -5.56 6.35
C ILE A 79 -8.09 -4.68 7.02
N GLY A 80 -9.00 -4.08 6.25
CA GLY A 80 -10.09 -3.26 6.78
C GLY A 80 -11.10 -4.01 7.66
N ASN A 81 -11.12 -5.33 7.67
CA ASN A 81 -11.99 -6.16 8.50
C ASN A 81 -11.30 -6.73 9.74
N ILE A 82 -9.99 -6.53 9.91
CA ILE A 82 -9.29 -6.88 11.15
C ILE A 82 -9.58 -5.80 12.19
N ASP A 83 -10.02 -6.18 13.38
CA ASP A 83 -10.11 -5.21 14.48
C ASP A 83 -8.70 -4.85 14.97
N MET A 84 -8.37 -3.56 14.89
CA MET A 84 -7.09 -2.98 15.31
C MET A 84 -7.32 -1.88 16.38
N SER A 85 -8.45 -1.95 17.09
CA SER A 85 -8.81 -0.98 18.13
C SER A 85 -7.71 -0.92 19.18
N GLY A 86 -7.22 0.30 19.47
CA GLY A 86 -6.12 0.53 20.42
C GLY A 86 -4.71 0.23 19.87
N GLU A 87 -4.57 -0.30 18.65
CA GLU A 87 -3.26 -0.57 18.06
C GLU A 87 -2.62 0.70 17.47
N ILE A 88 -1.31 0.84 17.65
CA ILE A 88 -0.43 1.76 16.94
C ILE A 88 0.23 0.98 15.81
N ILE A 89 0.12 1.50 14.59
CA ILE A 89 0.56 0.80 13.38
C ILE A 89 1.61 1.62 12.66
N VAL A 90 2.59 0.95 12.06
CA VAL A 90 3.52 1.52 11.09
C VAL A 90 3.20 0.94 9.71
N ASP A 91 2.84 1.81 8.76
CA ASP A 91 2.75 1.45 7.36
C ASP A 91 4.06 1.89 6.67
N ALA A 92 4.92 0.92 6.38
CA ALA A 92 6.26 1.19 5.86
C ALA A 92 6.29 1.65 4.39
N PHE A 93 5.16 1.52 3.67
CA PHE A 93 5.05 1.83 2.24
C PHE A 93 3.63 2.34 1.92
N ALA A 94 3.27 3.48 2.50
CA ALA A 94 1.87 3.92 2.55
C ALA A 94 1.25 4.25 1.18
N GLY A 95 2.06 4.77 0.23
CA GLY A 95 1.53 5.23 -1.04
C GLY A 95 0.46 6.30 -0.82
N ILE A 96 -0.62 6.20 -1.55
CA ILE A 96 -1.81 7.06 -1.40
C ILE A 96 -2.70 6.67 -0.20
N GLY A 97 -2.22 5.75 0.65
CA GLY A 97 -2.96 5.23 1.79
C GLY A 97 -3.70 3.92 1.53
N TYR A 98 -3.20 3.09 0.62
CA TYR A 98 -3.87 1.83 0.24
C TYR A 98 -4.30 0.98 1.43
N TYR A 99 -3.47 0.89 2.47
CA TYR A 99 -3.74 0.14 3.70
C TYR A 99 -3.90 1.06 4.90
N THR A 100 -3.17 2.17 4.93
CA THR A 100 -3.28 3.21 5.97
C THR A 100 -4.73 3.67 6.18
N LEU A 101 -5.44 4.03 5.10
CA LEU A 101 -6.82 4.51 5.22
C LEU A 101 -7.80 3.40 5.67
N PRO A 102 -7.80 2.19 5.10
CA PRO A 102 -8.59 1.06 5.65
C PRO A 102 -8.31 0.77 7.12
N MET A 103 -7.04 0.76 7.56
CA MET A 103 -6.67 0.54 8.95
C MET A 103 -7.25 1.61 9.89
N LEU A 104 -7.27 2.88 9.46
CA LEU A 104 -7.84 3.98 10.25
C LEU A 104 -9.37 4.00 10.23
N VAL A 105 -9.99 3.77 9.06
CA VAL A 105 -11.44 3.98 8.87
C VAL A 105 -12.25 2.76 9.32
N ARG A 106 -11.79 1.56 8.94
CA ARG A 106 -12.55 0.34 9.12
C ARG A 106 -12.05 -0.53 10.27
N SER A 107 -10.72 -0.69 10.36
CA SER A 107 -10.09 -1.48 11.43
C SER A 107 -10.01 -0.74 12.76
N ASN A 108 -10.37 0.54 12.77
CA ASN A 108 -10.39 1.40 13.96
C ASN A 108 -9.04 1.52 14.68
N ALA A 109 -7.92 1.45 13.92
CA ALA A 109 -6.57 1.66 14.48
C ALA A 109 -6.51 2.95 15.31
N GLN A 110 -5.83 2.91 16.44
CA GLN A 110 -5.67 4.09 17.30
C GLN A 110 -4.85 5.17 16.60
N HIS A 111 -3.73 4.77 15.97
CA HIS A 111 -2.87 5.67 15.23
C HIS A 111 -2.08 4.93 14.16
N VAL A 112 -1.83 5.56 13.02
CA VAL A 112 -0.95 5.03 11.97
C VAL A 112 0.17 6.02 11.68
N TYR A 113 1.41 5.53 11.75
CA TYR A 113 2.60 6.19 11.21
C TYR A 113 2.84 5.66 9.80
N ALA A 114 2.73 6.52 8.81
CA ALA A 114 2.76 6.17 7.39
C ALA A 114 4.05 6.71 6.75
N CYS A 115 4.96 5.82 6.35
CA CYS A 115 6.19 6.18 5.65
C CYS A 115 5.92 6.27 4.15
N GLU A 116 6.25 7.41 3.53
CA GLU A 116 6.11 7.61 2.09
C GLU A 116 7.17 8.60 1.58
N ILE A 117 7.74 8.29 0.42
CA ILE A 117 8.80 9.10 -0.20
C ILE A 117 8.27 9.99 -1.34
N ASN A 118 7.18 9.57 -2.00
CA ASN A 118 6.63 10.30 -3.14
C ASN A 118 5.72 11.46 -2.68
N PRO A 119 6.07 12.74 -2.93
CA PRO A 119 5.28 13.88 -2.47
C PRO A 119 3.86 13.90 -3.05
N ASN A 120 3.64 13.34 -4.25
CA ASN A 120 2.30 13.24 -4.83
C ASN A 120 1.45 12.18 -4.11
N SER A 121 2.05 11.08 -3.68
CA SER A 121 1.38 10.07 -2.84
C SER A 121 1.07 10.64 -1.45
N ILE A 122 1.98 11.39 -0.86
CA ILE A 122 1.79 12.09 0.41
C ILE A 122 0.58 13.04 0.33
N LYS A 123 0.51 13.88 -0.72
CA LYS A 123 -0.64 14.76 -0.96
C LYS A 123 -1.95 13.96 -1.08
N ALA A 124 -1.91 12.84 -1.80
CA ALA A 124 -3.07 11.97 -1.96
C ALA A 124 -3.52 11.37 -0.62
N LEU A 125 -2.60 10.85 0.18
CA LEU A 125 -2.88 10.31 1.51
C LEU A 125 -3.44 11.37 2.46
N GLN A 126 -2.88 12.59 2.46
CA GLN A 126 -3.38 13.71 3.28
C GLN A 126 -4.82 14.07 2.93
N ASN A 127 -5.15 14.15 1.64
CA ASN A 127 -6.50 14.45 1.18
C ASN A 127 -7.47 13.29 1.47
N GLY A 128 -7.03 12.04 1.25
CA GLY A 128 -7.79 10.86 1.63
C GLY A 128 -8.08 10.82 3.14
N ALA A 129 -7.12 11.15 3.99
CA ALA A 129 -7.32 11.23 5.44
C ALA A 129 -8.38 12.27 5.83
N LYS A 130 -8.34 13.46 5.21
CA LYS A 130 -9.36 14.50 5.41
C LYS A 130 -10.75 14.07 4.98
N LEU A 131 -10.88 13.44 3.80
CA LEU A 131 -12.15 12.93 3.29
C LEU A 131 -12.81 11.89 4.20
N ASN A 132 -12.00 11.18 4.98
CA ASN A 132 -12.45 10.17 5.94
C ASN A 132 -12.48 10.68 7.41
N ASN A 133 -12.12 11.93 7.68
CA ASN A 133 -12.02 12.52 9.02
C ASN A 133 -11.09 11.75 9.98
N VAL A 134 -9.96 11.24 9.45
CA VAL A 134 -8.98 10.45 10.22
C VAL A 134 -7.61 11.11 10.34
N GLU A 135 -7.44 12.35 9.89
CA GLU A 135 -6.16 13.07 9.86
C GLU A 135 -5.51 13.21 11.25
N LYS A 136 -6.30 13.26 12.31
CA LYS A 136 -5.78 13.35 13.70
C LYS A 136 -5.17 12.04 14.19
N ARG A 137 -5.47 10.92 13.53
CA ARG A 137 -4.95 9.59 13.85
C ARG A 137 -3.88 9.13 12.86
N LEU A 138 -3.35 10.05 12.05
CA LEU A 138 -2.34 9.80 11.03
C LEU A 138 -1.14 10.71 11.25
N THR A 139 0.05 10.14 11.27
CA THR A 139 1.32 10.87 11.13
C THR A 139 2.04 10.38 9.89
N ILE A 140 2.30 11.27 8.94
CA ILE A 140 3.06 10.95 7.74
C ILE A 140 4.54 11.22 8.00
N LEU A 141 5.35 10.20 7.78
CA LEU A 141 6.81 10.25 7.89
C LEU A 141 7.38 10.33 6.47
N GLU A 142 7.66 11.56 6.03
CA GLU A 142 8.10 11.85 4.67
C GLU A 142 9.56 11.47 4.46
N GLY A 143 9.85 10.65 3.44
CA GLY A 143 11.19 10.26 3.06
C GLY A 143 11.40 8.76 2.95
N ASP A 144 12.67 8.35 2.86
CA ASP A 144 13.06 6.94 2.81
C ASP A 144 12.66 6.21 4.10
N ASN A 145 11.98 5.09 3.96
CA ASN A 145 11.42 4.38 5.10
C ASN A 145 12.48 3.78 6.04
N LEU A 146 13.67 3.42 5.56
CA LEU A 146 14.74 2.93 6.44
C LEU A 146 15.24 4.01 7.40
N SER A 147 15.12 5.28 7.01
CA SER A 147 15.43 6.42 7.86
C SER A 147 14.25 6.84 8.72
N THR A 148 13.05 6.93 8.12
CA THR A 148 11.87 7.46 8.82
C THR A 148 11.32 6.49 9.87
N MET A 149 11.39 5.19 9.65
CA MET A 149 11.00 4.16 10.62
C MET A 149 11.79 4.23 11.92
N GLN A 150 13.02 4.76 11.92
CA GLN A 150 13.82 4.93 13.15
C GLN A 150 13.14 5.83 14.18
N GLN A 151 12.30 6.76 13.75
CA GLN A 151 11.55 7.69 14.61
C GLN A 151 10.43 6.98 15.42
N VAL A 152 10.08 5.75 15.01
CA VAL A 152 8.95 5.00 15.56
C VAL A 152 9.36 3.59 16.06
N TYR A 153 10.64 3.41 16.37
CA TYR A 153 11.13 2.18 16.99
C TYR A 153 10.48 1.95 18.35
N SER A 154 10.13 0.70 18.62
CA SER A 154 9.50 0.22 19.87
C SER A 154 8.08 0.80 20.15
N LEU A 155 7.39 1.33 19.15
CA LEU A 155 6.07 1.95 19.32
C LEU A 155 4.90 1.11 18.77
N ALA A 156 5.17 0.25 17.78
CA ALA A 156 4.10 -0.38 17.00
C ALA A 156 3.61 -1.70 17.60
N ASP A 157 2.30 -1.89 17.55
CA ASP A 157 1.65 -3.19 17.74
C ASP A 157 1.69 -4.00 16.44
N ARG A 158 1.79 -3.29 15.30
CA ARG A 158 1.72 -3.89 13.95
C ARG A 158 2.54 -3.09 12.96
N VAL A 159 3.23 -3.79 12.03
CA VAL A 159 3.92 -3.17 10.89
C VAL A 159 3.42 -3.78 9.59
N HIS A 160 2.99 -2.92 8.68
CA HIS A 160 2.54 -3.30 7.35
C HIS A 160 3.63 -3.04 6.31
N LEU A 161 3.99 -4.07 5.54
CA LEU A 161 5.09 -4.06 4.56
C LEU A 161 4.54 -4.26 3.13
N GLY A 162 3.71 -3.31 2.69
CA GLY A 162 2.88 -3.37 1.49
C GLY A 162 3.59 -3.07 0.17
N ILE A 163 4.83 -3.53 -0.02
CA ILE A 163 5.57 -3.33 -1.27
C ILE A 163 5.84 -4.63 -2.02
N LEU A 164 5.84 -4.55 -3.36
CA LEU A 164 6.20 -5.63 -4.27
C LEU A 164 7.40 -5.21 -5.14
N PRO A 165 8.28 -6.14 -5.55
CA PRO A 165 8.14 -7.59 -5.39
C PRO A 165 8.54 -8.11 -4.02
N SER A 166 9.25 -7.33 -3.18
CA SER A 166 9.79 -7.78 -1.91
C SER A 166 10.05 -6.63 -0.95
N SER A 167 9.74 -6.81 0.32
CA SER A 167 10.02 -5.90 1.43
C SER A 167 11.23 -6.32 2.28
N LYS A 168 12.01 -7.31 1.87
CA LYS A 168 13.09 -7.92 2.67
C LYS A 168 14.05 -6.92 3.32
N LYS A 169 14.41 -5.86 2.59
CA LYS A 169 15.36 -4.83 3.08
C LYS A 169 14.86 -4.09 4.32
N THR A 170 13.55 -4.09 4.57
CA THR A 170 12.91 -3.38 5.69
C THR A 170 12.55 -4.27 6.87
N TRP A 171 12.74 -5.60 6.79
CA TRP A 171 12.32 -6.52 7.85
C TRP A 171 12.98 -6.22 9.20
N GLN A 172 14.27 -5.93 9.20
CA GLN A 172 14.98 -5.56 10.44
C GLN A 172 14.40 -4.28 11.08
N SER A 173 14.17 -3.24 10.27
CA SER A 173 13.55 -2.00 10.75
C SER A 173 12.11 -2.23 11.22
N ALA A 174 11.36 -3.10 10.53
CA ALA A 174 10.00 -3.46 10.93
C ALA A 174 9.97 -4.13 12.31
N ILE A 175 10.89 -5.07 12.58
CA ILE A 175 11.01 -5.71 13.90
C ILE A 175 11.38 -4.68 14.96
N ASN A 176 12.28 -3.73 14.65
CA ASN A 176 12.65 -2.66 15.58
C ASN A 176 11.47 -1.72 15.91
N CYS A 177 10.52 -1.53 14.99
CA CYS A 177 9.33 -0.73 15.26
C CYS A 177 8.37 -1.40 16.24
N LEU A 178 8.37 -2.74 16.34
CA LEU A 178 7.48 -3.44 17.24
C LEU A 178 7.79 -3.12 18.71
N LYS A 179 6.74 -3.01 19.52
CA LYS A 179 6.84 -2.87 20.98
C LYS A 179 7.74 -3.96 21.60
N PRO A 180 8.35 -3.74 22.75
CA PRO A 180 9.07 -4.80 23.47
C PRO A 180 8.23 -6.04 23.78
N SER A 181 6.91 -5.86 23.97
CA SER A 181 5.94 -6.94 24.16
C SER A 181 5.67 -7.79 22.92
N GLY A 182 6.25 -7.42 21.77
CA GLY A 182 5.99 -8.05 20.50
C GLY A 182 4.95 -7.32 19.68
N GLY A 183 4.52 -7.95 18.56
CA GLY A 183 3.53 -7.40 17.64
C GLY A 183 3.42 -8.25 16.37
N LYS A 184 2.80 -7.67 15.34
CA LYS A 184 2.50 -8.38 14.08
C LYS A 184 3.15 -7.71 12.87
N LEU A 185 3.56 -8.53 11.91
CA LEU A 185 4.06 -8.09 10.60
C LEU A 185 3.13 -8.59 9.50
N HIS A 186 2.73 -7.72 8.58
CA HIS A 186 2.07 -8.08 7.32
C HIS A 186 3.08 -7.95 6.18
N ILE A 187 3.55 -9.07 5.65
CA ILE A 187 4.65 -9.12 4.68
C ILE A 187 4.10 -9.46 3.31
N HIS A 188 4.11 -8.49 2.39
CA HIS A 188 3.76 -8.68 0.99
C HIS A 188 4.94 -9.21 0.19
N MET A 189 4.66 -10.18 -0.70
CA MET A 189 5.67 -10.79 -1.54
C MET A 189 5.07 -11.33 -2.84
N ASN A 190 5.88 -11.31 -3.91
CA ASN A 190 5.61 -12.06 -5.13
C ASN A 190 6.38 -13.38 -5.08
N VAL A 191 5.67 -14.51 -5.16
CA VAL A 191 6.23 -15.85 -5.02
C VAL A 191 5.69 -16.77 -6.12
N GLU A 192 6.53 -17.66 -6.64
CA GLU A 192 6.07 -18.76 -7.51
C GLU A 192 5.04 -19.61 -6.76
N GLU A 193 3.91 -19.94 -7.39
CA GLU A 193 2.79 -20.65 -6.72
C GLU A 193 3.25 -21.95 -6.06
N GLU A 194 4.12 -22.70 -6.74
CA GLU A 194 4.64 -24.00 -6.27
C GLU A 194 5.63 -23.86 -5.08
N LYS A 195 6.15 -22.65 -4.84
CA LYS A 195 7.15 -22.37 -3.78
C LYS A 195 6.59 -21.60 -2.60
N ILE A 196 5.27 -21.43 -2.51
CA ILE A 196 4.67 -20.63 -1.45
C ILE A 196 4.98 -21.21 -0.06
N GLU A 197 4.84 -22.52 0.13
CA GLU A 197 5.10 -23.17 1.42
C GLU A 197 6.56 -23.03 1.85
N ASP A 198 7.49 -23.29 0.92
CA ASP A 198 8.93 -23.11 1.15
C ASP A 198 9.26 -21.66 1.50
N PHE A 199 8.61 -20.71 0.79
CA PHE A 199 8.83 -19.30 1.04
C PHE A 199 8.26 -18.86 2.39
N VAL A 200 7.10 -19.36 2.81
CA VAL A 200 6.50 -19.08 4.13
C VAL A 200 7.43 -19.54 5.24
N THR A 201 7.96 -20.77 5.12
CA THR A 201 8.97 -21.32 6.06
C THR A 201 10.22 -20.45 6.09
N TYR A 202 10.79 -20.15 4.92
CA TYR A 202 11.96 -19.27 4.80
C TYR A 202 11.72 -17.88 5.43
N CYS A 203 10.52 -17.30 5.22
CA CYS A 203 10.16 -16.00 5.76
C CYS A 203 10.10 -16.04 7.29
N SER A 204 9.41 -17.02 7.85
CA SER A 204 9.32 -17.25 9.30
C SER A 204 10.69 -17.41 9.95
N ASP A 205 11.55 -18.29 9.39
CA ASP A 205 12.90 -18.53 9.90
C ASP A 205 13.79 -17.29 9.83
N SER A 206 13.66 -16.53 8.73
CA SER A 206 14.41 -15.27 8.55
C SER A 206 14.00 -14.21 9.57
N ILE A 207 12.70 -14.07 9.83
CA ILE A 207 12.18 -13.15 10.85
C ILE A 207 12.60 -13.59 12.24
N ALA A 208 12.55 -14.89 12.55
CA ALA A 208 12.99 -15.43 13.84
C ALA A 208 14.48 -15.18 14.07
N LYS A 209 15.31 -15.40 13.06
CA LYS A 209 16.75 -15.11 13.12
C LYS A 209 17.03 -13.63 13.36
N LEU A 210 16.36 -12.74 12.63
CA LEU A 210 16.50 -11.30 12.81
C LEU A 210 16.00 -10.85 14.18
N ALA A 211 14.86 -11.34 14.66
CA ALA A 211 14.33 -11.04 15.98
C ALA A 211 15.33 -11.42 17.08
N LYS A 212 15.91 -12.62 17.01
CA LYS A 212 16.96 -13.07 17.93
C LYS A 212 18.20 -12.17 17.90
N GLN A 213 18.66 -11.77 16.72
CA GLN A 213 19.79 -10.84 16.57
C GLN A 213 19.53 -9.46 17.20
N LEU A 214 18.25 -9.07 17.27
CA LEU A 214 17.78 -7.82 17.88
C LEU A 214 17.43 -7.98 19.38
N GLY A 215 17.81 -9.11 20.00
CA GLY A 215 17.59 -9.36 21.42
C GLY A 215 16.15 -9.77 21.78
N ARG A 216 15.34 -10.20 20.80
CA ARG A 216 14.01 -10.74 21.05
C ARG A 216 14.08 -12.27 21.12
N GLU A 217 13.81 -12.82 22.28
CA GLU A 217 13.88 -14.28 22.54
C GLU A 217 12.53 -14.99 22.42
N GLY A 218 11.49 -14.25 22.02
CA GLY A 218 10.13 -14.76 21.93
C GLY A 218 9.88 -15.64 20.71
N ILE A 219 8.66 -16.17 20.63
CA ILE A 219 8.23 -17.07 19.56
C ILE A 219 7.83 -16.24 18.34
N VAL A 220 8.33 -16.64 17.18
CA VAL A 220 7.86 -16.17 15.87
C VAL A 220 6.95 -17.22 15.27
N SER A 221 5.73 -16.85 14.89
CA SER A 221 4.75 -17.77 14.31
C SER A 221 4.00 -17.14 13.14
N VAL A 222 3.74 -17.93 12.10
CA VAL A 222 2.87 -17.56 10.98
C VAL A 222 1.42 -17.73 11.44
N GLU A 223 0.64 -16.66 11.38
CA GLU A 223 -0.77 -16.67 11.77
C GLU A 223 -1.70 -16.87 10.57
N HIS A 224 -1.33 -16.30 9.40
CA HIS A 224 -2.14 -16.37 8.19
C HIS A 224 -1.29 -16.21 6.94
N VAL A 225 -1.75 -16.81 5.84
CA VAL A 225 -1.18 -16.63 4.49
C VAL A 225 -2.33 -16.33 3.54
N GLU A 226 -2.37 -15.11 3.00
CA GLU A 226 -3.37 -14.67 2.03
C GLU A 226 -2.80 -14.76 0.61
N LYS A 227 -3.53 -15.43 -0.30
CA LYS A 227 -3.24 -15.46 -1.74
C LYS A 227 -4.06 -14.36 -2.43
N VAL A 228 -3.52 -13.16 -2.53
CA VAL A 228 -4.24 -11.96 -2.97
C VAL A 228 -4.67 -12.04 -4.43
N LYS A 229 -3.72 -12.27 -5.35
CA LYS A 229 -3.99 -12.32 -6.80
C LYS A 229 -2.84 -12.95 -7.56
N TRP A 230 -3.09 -13.30 -8.82
CA TRP A 230 -2.02 -13.55 -9.78
C TRP A 230 -1.33 -12.24 -10.14
N TYR A 231 -0.02 -12.15 -9.92
CA TYR A 231 0.80 -11.01 -10.32
C TYR A 231 1.30 -11.16 -11.76
N ALA A 232 1.69 -12.39 -12.13
CA ALA A 232 2.10 -12.80 -13.45
C ALA A 232 1.81 -14.31 -13.60
N PRO A 233 1.97 -14.92 -14.79
CA PRO A 233 1.87 -16.36 -14.93
C PRO A 233 2.77 -17.08 -13.92
N ARG A 234 2.18 -18.00 -13.13
CA ARG A 234 2.81 -18.76 -12.03
C ARG A 234 3.36 -17.95 -10.86
N ILE A 235 3.19 -16.62 -10.84
CA ILE A 235 3.62 -15.76 -9.74
C ILE A 235 2.39 -15.26 -8.99
N ARG A 236 2.33 -15.56 -7.71
CA ARG A 236 1.29 -15.12 -6.78
C ARG A 236 1.76 -13.91 -5.97
N HIS A 237 0.93 -12.90 -5.85
CA HIS A 237 1.05 -11.94 -4.76
C HIS A 237 0.44 -12.58 -3.52
N ILE A 238 1.25 -12.77 -2.49
CA ILE A 238 0.83 -13.27 -1.19
C ILE A 238 1.09 -12.26 -0.10
N VAL A 239 0.37 -12.40 1.02
CA VAL A 239 0.66 -11.70 2.28
C VAL A 239 0.81 -12.73 3.37
N ILE A 240 1.86 -12.61 4.15
CA ILE A 240 2.15 -13.46 5.31
C ILE A 240 1.99 -12.62 6.56
N ASP A 241 1.06 -13.02 7.43
CA ASP A 241 0.88 -12.42 8.74
C ASP A 241 1.71 -13.19 9.76
N ILE A 242 2.70 -12.52 10.37
CA ILE A 242 3.64 -13.11 11.32
C ILE A 242 3.51 -12.40 12.67
N SER A 243 3.35 -13.17 13.74
CA SER A 243 3.46 -12.70 15.11
C SER A 243 4.92 -12.82 15.57
N VAL A 244 5.43 -11.78 16.22
CA VAL A 244 6.76 -11.71 16.82
C VAL A 244 6.54 -11.34 18.30
N LYS A 245 6.94 -12.23 19.22
CA LYS A 245 6.80 -12.02 20.67
C LYS A 245 8.17 -11.84 21.31
#